data_209d3ed5f150e2b17934f0ba96f30527
#
_entry.id   209d3ed5f150e2b17934f0ba96f30527
#
_cell.length_a   1.000
_cell.length_b   1.000
_cell.length_c   1.000
_cell.angle_alpha   90.00
_cell.angle_beta   90.00
_cell.angle_gamma   90.00
#
_symmetry.space_group_name_H-M   'P 1'
#
loop_
_entity.id
_entity.type
_entity.pdbx_description
1 polymer ?
#
loop_
_entity_poly.entity_id
_entity_poly.type
_entity_poly.pdbx_seq_one_letter_code
_entity_poly.pdbx_strand_id
1 'polypeptide(L)'
;MKSTNFKATIEKKIREIKDFPTEGISYKDITPLLHCPKTSTAVVDAFEQHLTAIKVDAIVGIESRGFLFGMLLANRLEVPFVPIRKAGKLPHHTIAKEYDLEYGSATVEIHTDAIKRGWNVIVHDDLLATGGTANAASDLISELGGAVSAYLFLIELAYLSGRELIENNSPNVISLLKY
;
A
#
# COMPACT_ATOMS: atom_id res chain seq x y z
N MET A 1 -10.28 20.69 -4.22
CA MET A 1 -9.03 21.31 -4.78
C MET A 1 -8.84 20.77 -6.19
N LYS A 2 -8.49 21.61 -7.20
CA LYS A 2 -8.22 21.10 -8.55
C LYS A 2 -7.01 20.13 -8.49
N SER A 3 -7.11 19.00 -9.17
CA SER A 3 -6.12 17.87 -9.14
C SER A 3 -4.66 18.32 -9.28
N THR A 4 -4.38 19.32 -10.09
CA THR A 4 -3.03 19.86 -10.32
C THR A 4 -2.40 20.53 -9.09
N ASN A 5 -3.22 21.15 -8.23
CA ASN A 5 -2.75 21.82 -7.01
C ASN A 5 -2.47 20.80 -5.89
N PHE A 6 -3.22 19.69 -5.86
CA PHE A 6 -3.02 18.60 -4.88
C PHE A 6 -1.65 17.94 -5.05
N LYS A 7 -1.34 17.43 -6.27
CA LYS A 7 -0.06 16.75 -6.54
C LYS A 7 1.14 17.62 -6.15
N ALA A 8 1.18 18.86 -6.62
CA ALA A 8 2.26 19.79 -6.31
C ALA A 8 2.40 20.08 -4.81
N THR A 9 1.28 20.10 -4.06
CA THR A 9 1.30 20.34 -2.62
C THR A 9 1.85 19.14 -1.85
N ILE A 10 1.48 17.92 -2.24
CA ILE A 10 1.96 16.68 -1.62
C ILE A 10 3.44 16.47 -1.95
N GLU A 11 3.81 16.61 -3.22
CA GLU A 11 5.17 16.39 -3.71
C GLU A 11 6.20 17.29 -3.01
N LYS A 12 5.87 18.57 -2.80
CA LYS A 12 6.72 19.52 -2.05
C LYS A 12 6.95 19.12 -0.59
N LYS A 13 6.13 18.26 -0.04
CA LYS A 13 6.24 17.78 1.34
C LYS A 13 6.95 16.45 1.44
N ILE A 14 7.13 15.72 0.35
CA ILE A 14 7.94 14.50 0.33
C ILE A 14 9.41 14.93 0.35
N ARG A 15 10.14 14.42 1.33
CA ARG A 15 11.55 14.71 1.47
C ARG A 15 12.37 13.70 0.67
N GLU A 16 13.25 14.18 -0.17
CA GLU A 16 14.22 13.32 -0.84
C GLU A 16 15.50 13.23 -0.02
N ILE A 17 15.91 12.01 0.32
CA ILE A 17 17.15 11.73 1.04
C ILE A 17 18.02 10.88 0.11
N LYS A 18 19.13 11.46 -0.34
CA LYS A 18 20.10 10.78 -1.21
C LYS A 18 20.90 9.79 -0.39
N ASP A 19 21.29 8.70 -1.04
CA ASP A 19 22.20 7.68 -0.51
C ASP A 19 21.69 7.06 0.82
N PHE A 20 20.38 6.80 0.93
CA PHE A 20 19.77 6.14 2.08
C PHE A 20 18.88 4.96 1.64
N PRO A 21 18.99 3.76 2.30
CA PRO A 21 19.93 3.37 3.37
C PRO A 21 21.35 3.11 2.85
N THR A 22 21.56 3.06 1.54
CA THR A 22 22.85 2.82 0.89
C THR A 22 23.08 3.80 -0.25
N GLU A 23 24.35 3.97 -0.64
CA GLU A 23 24.74 4.81 -1.77
C GLU A 23 23.96 4.45 -3.05
N GLY A 24 23.56 5.46 -3.82
CA GLY A 24 22.79 5.34 -5.06
C GLY A 24 21.27 5.26 -4.89
N ILE A 25 20.76 5.09 -3.66
CA ILE A 25 19.31 5.06 -3.41
C ILE A 25 18.78 6.46 -3.06
N SER A 26 17.79 6.92 -3.83
CA SER A 26 17.02 8.14 -3.51
C SER A 26 15.76 7.78 -2.72
N TYR A 27 15.84 7.87 -1.40
CA TYR A 27 14.74 7.53 -0.50
C TYR A 27 13.68 8.64 -0.45
N LYS A 28 12.42 8.28 -0.59
CA LYS A 28 11.28 9.19 -0.51
C LYS A 28 10.64 9.11 0.88
N ASP A 29 10.94 10.11 1.71
CA ASP A 29 10.41 10.21 3.08
C ASP A 29 9.06 10.93 3.09
N ILE A 30 8.02 10.19 3.46
CA ILE A 30 6.64 10.67 3.55
C ILE A 30 6.29 11.25 4.92
N THR A 31 7.19 11.18 5.93
CA THR A 31 6.88 11.60 7.30
C THR A 31 6.45 13.06 7.42
N PRO A 32 6.96 14.01 6.61
CA PRO A 32 6.46 15.39 6.66
C PRO A 32 4.97 15.55 6.30
N LEU A 33 4.40 14.59 5.55
CA LEU A 33 2.96 14.59 5.25
C LEU A 33 2.13 14.33 6.51
N LEU A 34 2.65 13.50 7.42
CA LEU A 34 1.99 13.10 8.66
C LEU A 34 1.97 14.21 9.71
N HIS A 35 2.91 15.15 9.64
CA HIS A 35 2.98 16.28 10.56
C HIS A 35 1.87 17.34 10.34
N CYS A 36 1.11 17.21 9.25
CA CYS A 36 0.07 18.17 8.91
C CYS A 36 -1.27 17.43 8.67
N PRO A 37 -2.23 17.51 9.58
CA PRO A 37 -3.51 16.84 9.45
C PRO A 37 -4.23 17.14 8.13
N LYS A 38 -4.16 18.40 7.66
CA LYS A 38 -4.75 18.79 6.37
C LYS A 38 -4.13 18.04 5.18
N THR A 39 -2.83 17.77 5.24
CA THR A 39 -2.14 17.02 4.19
C THR A 39 -2.53 15.55 4.22
N SER A 40 -2.59 14.95 5.41
CA SER A 40 -3.02 13.55 5.58
C SER A 40 -4.46 13.36 5.12
N THR A 41 -5.37 14.27 5.49
CA THR A 41 -6.76 14.25 4.98
C THR A 41 -6.81 14.36 3.46
N ALA A 42 -6.02 15.27 2.87
CA ALA A 42 -6.01 15.43 1.41
C ALA A 42 -5.51 14.18 0.65
N VAL A 43 -4.56 13.42 1.24
CA VAL A 43 -4.13 12.13 0.69
C VAL A 43 -5.26 11.10 0.73
N VAL A 44 -5.96 10.99 1.86
CA VAL A 44 -7.11 10.09 2.02
C VAL A 44 -8.24 10.46 1.06
N ASP A 45 -8.57 11.75 0.94
CA ASP A 45 -9.59 12.24 0.01
C ASP A 45 -9.26 11.89 -1.45
N ALA A 46 -7.97 11.97 -1.81
CA ALA A 46 -7.52 11.60 -3.15
C ALA A 46 -7.65 10.09 -3.41
N PHE A 47 -7.31 9.24 -2.44
CA PHE A 47 -7.54 7.80 -2.56
C PHE A 47 -9.03 7.46 -2.67
N GLU A 48 -9.87 8.03 -1.82
CA GLU A 48 -11.32 7.82 -1.82
C GLU A 48 -11.94 8.14 -3.18
N GLN A 49 -11.52 9.25 -3.83
CA GLN A 49 -12.00 9.64 -5.16
C GLN A 49 -11.73 8.57 -6.24
N HIS A 50 -10.65 7.82 -6.12
CA HIS A 50 -10.33 6.74 -7.05
C HIS A 50 -11.12 5.45 -6.80
N LEU A 51 -11.76 5.33 -5.64
CA LEU A 51 -12.49 4.12 -5.22
C LEU A 51 -14.00 4.19 -5.47
N THR A 52 -14.55 5.30 -5.96
CA THR A 52 -16.00 5.53 -6.11
C THR A 52 -16.74 4.47 -6.92
N ALA A 53 -16.06 3.80 -7.86
CA ALA A 53 -16.62 2.74 -8.69
C ALA A 53 -16.09 1.33 -8.32
N ILE A 54 -15.32 1.21 -7.23
CA ILE A 54 -14.67 -0.03 -6.81
C ILE A 54 -15.33 -0.51 -5.52
N LYS A 55 -15.78 -1.77 -5.50
CA LYS A 55 -16.30 -2.38 -4.28
C LYS A 55 -15.16 -2.63 -3.30
N VAL A 56 -15.33 -2.21 -2.05
CA VAL A 56 -14.35 -2.32 -0.97
C VAL A 56 -15.00 -2.96 0.25
N ASP A 57 -14.53 -4.13 0.65
CA ASP A 57 -14.99 -4.82 1.85
C ASP A 57 -13.95 -4.70 2.99
N ALA A 58 -12.67 -4.45 2.66
CA ALA A 58 -11.59 -4.21 3.64
C ALA A 58 -10.41 -3.48 2.99
N ILE A 59 -9.60 -2.80 3.82
CA ILE A 59 -8.29 -2.27 3.46
C ILE A 59 -7.22 -3.14 4.12
N VAL A 60 -6.32 -3.68 3.32
CA VAL A 60 -5.12 -4.38 3.78
C VAL A 60 -3.94 -3.41 3.69
N GLY A 61 -3.29 -3.15 4.82
CA GLY A 61 -2.09 -2.32 4.89
C GLY A 61 -0.83 -3.16 5.08
N ILE A 62 0.24 -2.84 4.34
CA ILE A 62 1.53 -3.53 4.45
C ILE A 62 2.42 -2.84 5.49
N GLU A 63 3.06 -3.61 6.39
CA GLU A 63 3.99 -3.10 7.40
C GLU A 63 5.16 -2.37 6.76
N SER A 64 5.47 -1.21 7.28
CA SER A 64 4.81 -0.48 8.36
C SER A 64 4.13 0.80 7.85
N ARG A 65 4.61 1.39 6.76
CA ARG A 65 4.16 2.70 6.26
C ARG A 65 2.79 2.61 5.58
N GLY A 66 2.42 1.44 5.05
CA GLY A 66 1.07 1.18 4.55
C GLY A 66 -0.02 1.25 5.62
N PHE A 67 0.33 1.15 6.92
CA PHE A 67 -0.63 1.31 8.00
C PHE A 67 -1.13 2.74 8.15
N LEU A 68 -0.29 3.71 7.84
CA LEU A 68 -0.52 5.12 8.18
C LEU A 68 -1.74 5.69 7.45
N PHE A 69 -1.76 5.64 6.13
CA PHE A 69 -2.90 6.08 5.34
C PHE A 69 -3.94 4.98 5.16
N GLY A 70 -3.53 3.70 5.21
CA GLY A 70 -4.45 2.56 5.15
C GLY A 70 -5.47 2.56 6.26
N MET A 71 -5.06 2.79 7.51
CA MET A 71 -5.98 2.89 8.65
C MET A 71 -6.90 4.11 8.55
N LEU A 72 -6.38 5.26 8.10
CA LEU A 72 -7.19 6.46 7.91
C LEU A 72 -8.25 6.25 6.81
N LEU A 73 -7.87 5.57 5.72
CA LEU A 73 -8.78 5.26 4.62
C LEU A 73 -9.84 4.24 5.04
N ALA A 74 -9.46 3.18 5.76
CA ALA A 74 -10.39 2.18 6.27
C ALA A 74 -11.46 2.83 7.19
N ASN A 75 -11.03 3.70 8.09
CA ASN A 75 -11.94 4.47 8.94
C ASN A 75 -12.86 5.39 8.12
N ARG A 76 -12.34 6.06 7.11
CA ARG A 76 -13.11 6.92 6.21
C ARG A 76 -14.19 6.17 5.43
N LEU A 77 -13.88 4.95 4.98
CA LEU A 77 -14.78 4.10 4.20
C LEU A 77 -15.68 3.21 5.08
N GLU A 78 -15.51 3.28 6.41
CA GLU A 78 -16.24 2.45 7.40
C GLU A 78 -16.08 0.95 7.14
N VAL A 79 -14.87 0.52 6.73
CA VAL A 79 -14.52 -0.89 6.48
C VAL A 79 -13.38 -1.35 7.39
N PRO A 80 -13.23 -2.67 7.62
CA PRO A 80 -12.11 -3.23 8.38
C PRO A 80 -10.76 -2.83 7.81
N PHE A 81 -9.78 -2.60 8.72
CA PHE A 81 -8.36 -2.54 8.39
C PHE A 81 -7.69 -3.84 8.80
N VAL A 82 -6.94 -4.43 7.89
CA VAL A 82 -6.22 -5.70 8.08
C VAL A 82 -4.72 -5.46 7.89
N PRO A 83 -3.89 -5.69 8.92
CA PRO A 83 -2.45 -5.56 8.78
C PRO A 83 -1.82 -6.81 8.16
N ILE A 84 -0.98 -6.63 7.15
CA ILE A 84 0.03 -7.59 6.72
C ILE A 84 1.36 -7.19 7.35
N ARG A 85 2.04 -8.14 7.99
CA ARG A 85 3.25 -7.86 8.74
C ARG A 85 4.40 -8.77 8.32
N LYS A 86 5.64 -8.36 8.64
CA LYS A 86 6.81 -9.24 8.56
C LYS A 86 6.65 -10.43 9.50
N ALA A 87 7.12 -11.61 9.09
CA ALA A 87 6.97 -12.85 9.84
C ALA A 87 7.37 -12.72 11.33
N GLY A 88 6.57 -13.34 12.20
CA GLY A 88 6.76 -13.33 13.66
C GLY A 88 6.28 -12.05 14.35
N LYS A 89 5.54 -11.18 13.67
CA LYS A 89 4.98 -9.94 14.26
C LYS A 89 3.51 -10.04 14.64
N LEU A 90 2.78 -11.04 14.15
CA LEU A 90 1.38 -11.27 14.49
C LEU A 90 1.22 -12.34 15.57
N PRO A 91 0.39 -12.12 16.61
CA PRO A 91 0.37 -12.98 17.80
C PRO A 91 -0.57 -14.17 17.73
N HIS A 92 -1.37 -14.35 16.66
CA HIS A 92 -2.36 -15.42 16.51
C HIS A 92 -2.00 -16.31 15.31
N HIS A 93 -2.90 -17.23 14.93
CA HIS A 93 -2.71 -18.10 13.77
C HIS A 93 -2.58 -17.28 12.49
N THR A 94 -1.52 -17.51 11.74
CA THR A 94 -1.20 -16.82 10.50
C THR A 94 -0.97 -17.78 9.36
N ILE A 95 -1.15 -17.30 8.15
CA ILE A 95 -0.50 -17.84 6.95
C ILE A 95 0.59 -16.87 6.51
N ALA A 96 1.63 -17.39 5.89
CA ALA A 96 2.81 -16.63 5.52
C ALA A 96 3.20 -16.86 4.06
N LYS A 97 3.76 -15.84 3.43
CA LYS A 97 4.27 -15.91 2.06
C LYS A 97 5.68 -15.34 2.00
N GLU A 98 6.60 -16.16 1.52
CA GLU A 98 7.95 -15.73 1.16
C GLU A 98 7.94 -15.09 -0.25
N TYR A 99 8.74 -14.06 -0.46
CA TYR A 99 8.95 -13.40 -1.73
C TYR A 99 10.39 -12.90 -1.87
N ASP A 100 10.86 -12.81 -3.11
CA ASP A 100 12.19 -12.38 -3.42
C ASP A 100 12.36 -10.86 -3.30
N LEU A 101 13.50 -10.45 -2.78
CA LEU A 101 14.02 -9.09 -2.81
C LEU A 101 15.13 -8.99 -3.85
N GLU A 102 15.62 -7.79 -4.16
CA GLU A 102 16.84 -7.65 -4.98
C GLU A 102 18.03 -8.41 -4.37
N TYR A 103 18.09 -8.50 -3.04
CA TYR A 103 19.08 -9.26 -2.30
C TYR A 103 18.38 -10.07 -1.21
N GLY A 104 18.31 -11.40 -1.40
CA GLY A 104 17.68 -12.33 -0.45
C GLY A 104 16.17 -12.45 -0.59
N SER A 105 15.52 -12.96 0.45
CA SER A 105 14.07 -13.10 0.53
C SER A 105 13.50 -12.43 1.77
N ALA A 106 12.21 -12.16 1.77
CA ALA A 106 11.47 -11.70 2.93
C ALA A 106 10.14 -12.46 3.04
N THR A 107 9.60 -12.53 4.25
CA THR A 107 8.34 -13.21 4.50
C THR A 107 7.35 -12.24 5.14
N VAL A 108 6.14 -12.20 4.61
CA VAL A 108 5.00 -11.49 5.21
C VAL A 108 3.92 -12.46 5.63
N GLU A 109 3.13 -12.06 6.61
CA GLU A 109 2.08 -12.88 7.20
C GLU A 109 0.79 -12.09 7.43
N ILE A 110 -0.32 -12.81 7.44
CA ILE A 110 -1.67 -12.30 7.74
C ILE A 110 -2.38 -13.28 8.67
N HIS A 111 -3.27 -12.81 9.55
CA HIS A 111 -4.11 -13.68 10.37
C HIS A 111 -5.06 -14.52 9.51
N THR A 112 -5.25 -15.79 9.87
CA THR A 112 -6.11 -16.73 9.12
C THR A 112 -7.59 -16.34 9.11
N ASP A 113 -8.04 -15.54 10.06
CA ASP A 113 -9.42 -15.06 10.21
C ASP A 113 -9.64 -13.62 9.72
N ALA A 114 -8.61 -13.00 9.14
CA ALA A 114 -8.63 -11.57 8.80
C ALA A 114 -9.47 -11.23 7.56
N ILE A 115 -9.59 -12.15 6.61
CA ILE A 115 -10.32 -11.96 5.35
C ILE A 115 -11.48 -12.95 5.28
N LYS A 116 -12.69 -12.45 4.98
CA LYS A 116 -13.83 -13.33 4.72
C LYS A 116 -13.86 -13.70 3.23
N ARG A 117 -14.27 -14.94 2.97
CA ARG A 117 -14.40 -15.46 1.61
C ARG A 117 -15.31 -14.56 0.76
N GLY A 118 -14.85 -14.20 -0.44
CA GLY A 118 -15.58 -13.34 -1.38
C GLY A 118 -15.45 -11.84 -1.10
N TRP A 119 -14.64 -11.42 -0.14
CA TRP A 119 -14.35 -10.01 0.08
C TRP A 119 -13.53 -9.41 -1.06
N ASN A 120 -13.85 -8.17 -1.39
CA ASN A 120 -13.12 -7.31 -2.31
C ASN A 120 -12.20 -6.40 -1.49
N VAL A 121 -10.91 -6.61 -1.62
CA VAL A 121 -9.90 -6.04 -0.75
C VAL A 121 -9.05 -5.02 -1.51
N ILE A 122 -8.75 -3.91 -0.86
CA ILE A 122 -7.74 -2.96 -1.34
C ILE A 122 -6.43 -3.26 -0.64
N VAL A 123 -5.36 -3.43 -1.41
CA VAL A 123 -3.99 -3.49 -0.87
C VAL A 123 -3.39 -2.09 -0.88
N HIS A 124 -2.89 -1.64 0.26
CA HIS A 124 -2.29 -0.32 0.41
C HIS A 124 -0.88 -0.41 0.98
N ASP A 125 0.04 0.29 0.32
CA ASP A 125 1.34 0.68 0.89
C ASP A 125 1.65 2.12 0.50
N ASP A 126 2.63 2.72 1.14
CA ASP A 126 3.03 4.09 0.80
C ASP A 126 3.82 4.16 -0.51
N LEU A 127 4.56 3.11 -0.86
CA LEU A 127 5.45 3.10 -2.02
C LEU A 127 5.39 1.77 -2.79
N LEU A 128 5.20 1.86 -4.09
CA LEU A 128 5.39 0.77 -5.03
C LEU A 128 6.80 0.83 -5.62
N ALA A 129 7.64 -0.15 -5.29
CA ALA A 129 8.96 -0.37 -5.88
C ALA A 129 8.90 -1.51 -6.91
N THR A 130 9.46 -2.66 -6.62
CA THR A 130 9.45 -3.85 -7.49
C THR A 130 8.13 -4.64 -7.46
N GLY A 131 7.24 -4.33 -6.52
CA GLY A 131 5.93 -4.99 -6.41
C GLY A 131 5.91 -6.31 -5.63
N GLY A 132 7.06 -6.88 -5.28
CA GLY A 132 7.15 -8.19 -4.63
C GLY A 132 6.31 -8.32 -3.36
N THR A 133 6.39 -7.34 -2.46
CA THR A 133 5.61 -7.35 -1.21
C THR A 133 4.10 -7.24 -1.47
N ALA A 134 3.69 -6.39 -2.41
CA ALA A 134 2.28 -6.23 -2.76
C ALA A 134 1.73 -7.48 -3.47
N ASN A 135 2.55 -8.15 -4.27
CA ASN A 135 2.20 -9.44 -4.88
C ASN A 135 2.03 -10.54 -3.83
N ALA A 136 2.98 -10.65 -2.88
CA ALA A 136 2.87 -11.61 -1.77
C ALA A 136 1.62 -11.35 -0.90
N ALA A 137 1.26 -10.08 -0.69
CA ALA A 137 0.02 -9.72 -0.02
C ALA A 137 -1.20 -10.23 -0.78
N SER A 138 -1.20 -10.15 -2.11
CA SER A 138 -2.30 -10.64 -2.95
C SER A 138 -2.45 -12.14 -2.90
N ASP A 139 -1.34 -12.88 -2.88
CA ASP A 139 -1.34 -14.33 -2.72
C ASP A 139 -2.01 -14.73 -1.39
N LEU A 140 -1.64 -14.07 -0.27
CA LEU A 140 -2.23 -14.32 1.04
C LEU A 140 -3.73 -14.02 1.08
N ILE A 141 -4.18 -12.92 0.46
CA ILE A 141 -5.59 -12.56 0.35
C ILE A 141 -6.35 -13.62 -0.44
N SER A 142 -5.79 -14.06 -1.56
CA SER A 142 -6.39 -15.10 -2.41
C SER A 142 -6.48 -16.45 -1.68
N GLU A 143 -5.46 -16.84 -0.93
CA GLU A 143 -5.43 -18.06 -0.13
C GLU A 143 -6.55 -18.07 0.93
N LEU A 144 -6.87 -16.92 1.51
CA LEU A 144 -8.00 -16.75 2.43
C LEU A 144 -9.36 -16.64 1.72
N GLY A 145 -9.38 -16.65 0.38
CA GLY A 145 -10.59 -16.61 -0.43
C GLY A 145 -11.14 -15.20 -0.69
N GLY A 146 -10.36 -14.17 -0.45
CA GLY A 146 -10.62 -12.78 -0.89
C GLY A 146 -10.13 -12.52 -2.32
N ALA A 147 -10.44 -11.35 -2.84
CA ALA A 147 -9.95 -10.87 -4.14
C ALA A 147 -9.42 -9.45 -4.02
N VAL A 148 -8.28 -9.15 -4.65
CA VAL A 148 -7.75 -7.79 -4.70
C VAL A 148 -8.52 -6.99 -5.75
N SER A 149 -9.26 -5.97 -5.33
CA SER A 149 -10.03 -5.08 -6.21
C SER A 149 -9.20 -3.92 -6.73
N ALA A 150 -8.26 -3.42 -5.94
CA ALA A 150 -7.32 -2.40 -6.35
C ALA A 150 -6.08 -2.38 -5.44
N TYR A 151 -5.04 -1.75 -5.96
CA TYR A 151 -3.86 -1.34 -5.20
C TYR A 151 -3.80 0.16 -5.09
N LEU A 152 -3.46 0.66 -3.91
CA LEU A 152 -3.28 2.09 -3.67
C LEU A 152 -1.88 2.37 -3.14
N PHE A 153 -1.16 3.25 -3.84
CA PHE A 153 0.16 3.73 -3.42
C PHE A 153 0.19 5.25 -3.42
N LEU A 154 0.85 5.82 -2.43
CA LEU A 154 1.13 7.25 -2.45
C LEU A 154 2.20 7.57 -3.51
N ILE A 155 3.23 6.72 -3.59
CA ILE A 155 4.37 6.86 -4.51
C ILE A 155 4.54 5.59 -5.33
N GLU A 156 4.87 5.75 -6.61
CA GLU A 156 5.31 4.69 -7.51
C GLU A 156 6.68 5.05 -8.08
N LEU A 157 7.65 4.15 -7.94
CA LEU A 157 8.94 4.22 -8.62
C LEU A 157 8.83 3.50 -9.96
N ALA A 158 8.39 4.23 -11.00
CA ALA A 158 8.01 3.64 -12.28
C ALA A 158 9.16 2.89 -12.97
N TYR A 159 10.39 3.32 -12.74
CA TYR A 159 11.59 2.69 -13.30
C TYR A 159 11.89 1.29 -12.74
N LEU A 160 11.20 0.84 -11.67
CA LEU A 160 11.33 -0.51 -11.10
C LEU A 160 10.26 -1.50 -11.60
N SER A 161 9.35 -1.07 -12.49
CA SER A 161 8.33 -1.90 -13.15
C SER A 161 7.44 -2.73 -12.21
N GLY A 162 7.34 -2.38 -10.93
CA GLY A 162 6.55 -3.14 -9.96
C GLY A 162 5.06 -3.21 -10.29
N ARG A 163 4.55 -2.26 -11.06
CA ARG A 163 3.17 -2.25 -11.56
C ARG A 163 2.87 -3.48 -12.41
N GLU A 164 3.75 -3.84 -13.34
CA GLU A 164 3.58 -4.97 -14.25
C GLU A 164 3.38 -6.29 -13.51
N LEU A 165 4.07 -6.46 -12.38
CA LEU A 165 3.95 -7.66 -11.55
C LEU A 165 2.56 -7.78 -10.92
N ILE A 166 2.01 -6.70 -10.37
CA ILE A 166 0.77 -6.73 -9.59
C ILE A 166 -0.50 -6.55 -10.43
N GLU A 167 -0.40 -6.00 -11.65
CA GLU A 167 -1.55 -5.87 -12.57
C GLU A 167 -2.17 -7.21 -12.94
N ASN A 168 -1.43 -8.32 -12.83
CA ASN A 168 -1.96 -9.67 -13.03
C ASN A 168 -3.03 -10.05 -12.00
N ASN A 169 -2.98 -9.49 -10.78
CA ASN A 169 -3.95 -9.77 -9.73
C ASN A 169 -5.14 -8.78 -9.74
N SER A 170 -4.89 -7.56 -10.16
CA SER A 170 -5.93 -6.53 -10.38
C SER A 170 -5.43 -5.44 -11.31
N PRO A 171 -6.21 -5.06 -12.35
CA PRO A 171 -5.82 -3.97 -13.27
C PRO A 171 -5.90 -2.58 -12.62
N ASN A 172 -6.51 -2.46 -11.45
CA ASN A 172 -6.71 -1.19 -10.76
C ASN A 172 -5.50 -0.87 -9.87
N VAL A 173 -4.40 -0.42 -10.47
CA VAL A 173 -3.22 0.06 -9.73
C VAL A 173 -3.20 1.59 -9.75
N ILE A 174 -3.41 2.19 -8.59
CA ILE A 174 -3.57 3.63 -8.39
C ILE A 174 -2.37 4.15 -7.61
N SER A 175 -1.65 5.10 -8.19
CA SER A 175 -0.52 5.78 -7.56
C SER A 175 -0.73 7.29 -7.66
N LEU A 176 -0.68 7.99 -6.53
CA LEU A 176 -0.93 9.43 -6.50
C LEU A 176 0.24 10.22 -7.11
N LEU A 177 1.45 9.76 -6.90
CA LEU A 177 2.69 10.33 -7.45
C LEU A 177 3.51 9.24 -8.16
N LYS A 178 4.21 9.60 -9.24
CA LYS A 178 5.13 8.73 -9.99
C LYS A 178 6.49 9.40 -10.15
N TYR A 179 7.55 8.65 -9.91
CA TYR A 179 8.94 9.05 -10.08
C TYR A 179 9.65 8.13 -11.07
#